data_42adc7512483280ca8e5fbc717abd251
#
_entry.id   42adc7512483280ca8e5fbc717abd251
#
_cell.length_a   1.000
_cell.length_b   1.000
_cell.length_c   1.000
_cell.angle_alpha   90.00
_cell.angle_beta   90.00
_cell.angle_gamma   90.00
#
_symmetry.space_group_name_H-M   'P 1'
#
loop_
_entity.id
_entity.type
_entity.pdbx_description
1 polymer ?
#
loop_
_entity_poly.entity_id
_entity_poly.type
_entity_poly.pdbx_seq_one_letter_code
_entity_poly.pdbx_strand_id
1 'polypeptide(L)'
;MNSAVHLGFALSLVLGGTAVAQEATPLSAPDSTPDALGLMQGFPPAPDKTIRFTDPDYFAFPKLRWTVCHFRELMPTTVVRNGSEGVSELPVDMDAGIEGVEFLPLGGKASITWRDAFDANYTDGILVLHQGRVVYERYDGCLDEHTLHGAMSVTKSLTGLLGEVLVAEGKLDAAALVGDIIPELARSAFGDATVRQVLDMTTALDYSEDYSDPDAEVWTYARAGSPYLLSEQREGPRSYFDYLKTVRKDGEHGEAFGYKTINSDVVGWLIARTTGVSVADYFSERIWSKIGAEREAFYTVDSIGTPFAGGGFNATLRDMARIGLLVLNEGKWAGEQIIPAQAVASIRNGGDRAVFAKAGYELLDGWSYSGMWWISHDDHGAFAARGVHGQTIWIDPAADMVIVRFASNPVAGNAANDPTSLPAYRAVADYLKSQERGAESTGRP
;
A
#
# COMPACT_ATOMS: atom_id res chain seq x y z
N MET A 1 -18.69 -35.96 -11.33
CA MET A 1 -17.49 -35.84 -10.51
C MET A 1 -16.72 -34.67 -11.11
N ASN A 2 -17.07 -33.47 -10.73
CA ASN A 2 -16.42 -32.24 -11.22
C ASN A 2 -15.87 -31.53 -10.00
N SER A 3 -14.55 -31.60 -9.82
CA SER A 3 -13.84 -30.75 -8.85
C SER A 3 -13.59 -29.41 -9.52
N ALA A 4 -14.35 -28.41 -9.13
CA ALA A 4 -14.11 -27.04 -9.54
C ALA A 4 -12.86 -26.53 -8.82
N VAL A 5 -11.79 -26.29 -9.58
CA VAL A 5 -10.59 -25.61 -9.10
C VAL A 5 -10.85 -24.10 -9.12
N HIS A 6 -11.06 -23.52 -7.95
CA HIS A 6 -11.21 -22.07 -7.80
C HIS A 6 -9.82 -21.43 -7.80
N LEU A 7 -9.43 -20.83 -8.92
CA LEU A 7 -8.26 -19.95 -9.02
C LEU A 7 -8.72 -18.49 -8.95
N GLY A 8 -8.63 -17.94 -7.79
CA GLY A 8 -8.75 -16.52 -7.54
C GLY A 8 -7.56 -16.07 -6.73
N PHE A 9 -7.37 -14.75 -6.58
CA PHE A 9 -6.60 -14.18 -5.49
C PHE A 9 -7.26 -14.63 -4.17
N ALA A 10 -7.21 -15.91 -3.90
CA ALA A 10 -7.90 -16.54 -2.81
C ALA A 10 -7.01 -16.50 -1.57
N LEU A 11 -7.32 -15.60 -0.66
CA LEU A 11 -7.09 -15.89 0.75
C LEU A 11 -7.96 -17.14 1.04
N SER A 12 -7.36 -18.33 1.00
CA SER A 12 -8.08 -19.57 1.28
C SER A 12 -8.38 -19.66 2.78
N LEU A 13 -9.59 -19.27 3.17
CA LEU A 13 -10.20 -19.79 4.38
C LEU A 13 -10.88 -21.11 4.01
N VAL A 14 -10.36 -22.21 4.51
CA VAL A 14 -10.97 -23.55 4.41
C VAL A 14 -12.23 -23.54 5.25
N LEU A 15 -13.40 -23.61 4.63
CA LEU A 15 -14.65 -23.94 5.29
C LEU A 15 -15.00 -25.41 5.02
N GLY A 16 -14.91 -26.22 6.05
CA GLY A 16 -15.39 -27.59 6.06
C GLY A 16 -15.60 -28.11 7.46
N GLY A 17 -16.85 -28.16 7.92
CA GLY A 17 -17.27 -28.98 9.04
C GLY A 17 -17.27 -28.31 10.41
N THR A 18 -18.42 -28.29 11.07
CA THR A 18 -18.67 -27.90 12.47
C THR A 18 -17.83 -28.71 13.47
N ALA A 19 -16.57 -28.35 13.58
CA ALA A 19 -15.74 -28.46 14.75
C ALA A 19 -15.17 -27.05 14.94
N VAL A 20 -15.29 -26.48 16.13
CA VAL A 20 -14.51 -25.31 16.52
C VAL A 20 -13.05 -25.76 16.47
N ALA A 21 -12.47 -25.69 15.28
CA ALA A 21 -11.04 -25.83 15.12
C ALA A 21 -10.48 -24.62 15.86
N GLN A 22 -9.78 -24.87 16.95
CA GLN A 22 -8.91 -23.91 17.61
C GLN A 22 -7.99 -23.41 16.48
N GLU A 23 -8.15 -22.16 16.02
CA GLU A 23 -7.28 -21.59 15.01
C GLU A 23 -5.86 -21.78 15.49
N ALA A 24 -5.06 -22.55 14.76
CA ALA A 24 -3.68 -22.78 15.14
C ALA A 24 -2.97 -21.41 15.13
N THR A 25 -2.35 -21.07 16.24
CA THR A 25 -1.55 -19.83 16.35
C THR A 25 -0.55 -19.82 15.19
N PRO A 26 -0.48 -18.73 14.40
CA PRO A 26 0.48 -18.62 13.31
C PRO A 26 1.91 -18.88 13.80
N LEU A 27 2.77 -19.43 12.96
CA LEU A 27 4.21 -19.52 13.23
C LEU A 27 4.73 -18.13 13.60
N SER A 28 5.71 -18.05 14.49
CA SER A 28 6.36 -16.79 14.83
C SER A 28 7.05 -16.16 13.60
N ALA A 29 7.36 -14.87 13.66
CA ALA A 29 8.03 -14.19 12.55
C ALA A 29 9.38 -14.87 12.20
N PRO A 30 10.29 -15.22 13.16
CA PRO A 30 11.52 -15.94 12.85
C PRO A 30 11.29 -17.35 12.27
N ASP A 31 10.29 -18.09 12.79
CA ASP A 31 10.04 -19.48 12.39
C ASP A 31 9.32 -19.60 11.02
N SER A 32 8.80 -18.49 10.50
CA SER A 32 8.04 -18.44 9.26
C SER A 32 8.78 -17.77 8.11
N THR A 33 10.05 -17.43 8.27
CA THR A 33 10.86 -16.90 7.17
C THR A 33 10.98 -17.92 6.01
N PRO A 34 11.13 -17.47 4.76
CA PRO A 34 11.36 -18.38 3.63
C PRO A 34 12.51 -19.36 3.87
N ASP A 35 13.58 -18.89 4.48
CA ASP A 35 14.77 -19.72 4.80
C ASP A 35 14.48 -20.74 5.89
N ALA A 36 13.83 -20.36 6.98
CA ALA A 36 13.45 -21.28 8.06
C ALA A 36 12.55 -22.40 7.56
N LEU A 37 11.69 -22.12 6.59
CA LEU A 37 10.77 -23.07 5.98
C LEU A 37 11.34 -23.80 4.77
N GLY A 38 12.50 -23.38 4.24
CA GLY A 38 13.12 -23.95 3.03
C GLY A 38 12.25 -23.74 1.77
N LEU A 39 11.49 -22.63 1.71
CA LEU A 39 10.63 -22.31 0.57
C LEU A 39 11.47 -22.00 -0.67
N MET A 40 11.11 -22.59 -1.81
CA MET A 40 11.75 -22.39 -3.12
C MET A 40 13.25 -22.70 -3.15
N GLN A 41 13.77 -23.48 -2.20
CA GLN A 41 15.18 -23.89 -2.13
C GLN A 41 15.43 -25.24 -2.79
N GLY A 42 16.61 -25.37 -3.40
CA GLY A 42 17.02 -26.57 -4.12
C GLY A 42 16.75 -26.50 -5.63
N PHE A 43 17.34 -27.47 -6.39
CA PHE A 43 17.27 -27.50 -7.87
C PHE A 43 16.92 -28.89 -8.36
N PRO A 44 15.63 -29.25 -8.52
CA PRO A 44 14.45 -28.39 -8.25
C PRO A 44 14.14 -28.31 -6.75
N PRO A 45 13.33 -27.31 -6.32
CA PRO A 45 12.78 -27.29 -4.98
C PRO A 45 11.89 -28.52 -4.72
N ALA A 46 11.79 -28.94 -3.45
CA ALA A 46 10.85 -29.99 -3.08
C ALA A 46 9.40 -29.62 -3.44
N PRO A 47 8.54 -30.56 -3.90
CA PRO A 47 7.19 -30.21 -4.37
C PRO A 47 6.33 -29.46 -3.33
N ASP A 48 6.43 -29.81 -2.05
CA ASP A 48 5.73 -29.18 -0.94
C ASP A 48 6.31 -27.81 -0.52
N LYS A 49 7.50 -27.45 -1.03
CA LYS A 49 8.19 -26.17 -0.82
C LYS A 49 8.13 -25.27 -2.05
N THR A 50 7.56 -25.74 -3.14
CA THR A 50 7.42 -24.97 -4.37
C THR A 50 6.21 -24.06 -4.30
N ILE A 51 6.37 -22.83 -4.79
CA ILE A 51 5.30 -21.82 -4.87
C ILE A 51 5.09 -21.48 -6.35
N ARG A 52 3.84 -21.54 -6.81
CA ARG A 52 3.41 -21.18 -8.16
C ARG A 52 2.23 -20.25 -8.09
N PHE A 53 2.08 -19.36 -9.06
CA PHE A 53 0.89 -18.50 -9.19
C PHE A 53 -0.43 -19.30 -9.22
N THR A 54 -0.39 -20.50 -9.76
CA THR A 54 -1.57 -21.40 -9.85
C THR A 54 -1.91 -22.11 -8.55
N ASP A 55 -1.06 -22.05 -7.54
CA ASP A 55 -1.34 -22.66 -6.25
C ASP A 55 -2.37 -21.78 -5.51
N PRO A 56 -3.45 -22.33 -4.94
CA PRO A 56 -4.51 -21.51 -4.32
C PRO A 56 -4.03 -20.73 -3.08
N ASP A 57 -2.90 -21.16 -2.50
CA ASP A 57 -2.31 -20.61 -1.28
C ASP A 57 -1.00 -19.83 -1.52
N TYR A 58 -0.66 -19.51 -2.78
CA TYR A 58 0.62 -18.84 -3.08
C TYR A 58 0.77 -17.48 -2.37
N PHE A 59 -0.35 -16.82 -2.07
CA PHE A 59 -0.42 -15.55 -1.35
C PHE A 59 -0.99 -15.71 0.07
N ALA A 60 -1.10 -16.93 0.59
CA ALA A 60 -1.50 -17.20 1.98
C ALA A 60 -0.26 -17.38 2.86
N PHE A 61 -0.38 -17.04 4.16
CA PHE A 61 0.67 -17.28 5.14
C PHE A 61 0.84 -18.82 5.35
N PRO A 62 2.07 -19.35 5.41
CA PRO A 62 3.36 -18.64 5.44
C PRO A 62 4.00 -18.41 4.05
N LYS A 63 3.48 -18.94 2.95
CA LYS A 63 4.03 -18.75 1.59
C LYS A 63 4.07 -17.27 1.19
N LEU A 64 3.12 -16.47 1.68
CA LEU A 64 3.08 -15.01 1.54
C LEU A 64 4.45 -14.37 1.79
N ARG A 65 5.18 -14.83 2.81
CA ARG A 65 6.48 -14.26 3.21
C ARG A 65 7.57 -14.39 2.16
N TRP A 66 7.44 -15.36 1.25
CA TRP A 66 8.29 -15.46 0.06
C TRP A 66 7.69 -14.66 -1.10
N THR A 67 6.39 -14.80 -1.32
CA THR A 67 5.69 -14.26 -2.48
C THR A 67 5.81 -12.75 -2.62
N VAL A 68 5.75 -12.01 -1.49
CA VAL A 68 5.80 -10.54 -1.49
C VAL A 68 7.08 -9.96 -2.06
N CYS A 69 8.17 -10.73 -2.10
CA CYS A 69 9.44 -10.35 -2.74
C CYS A 69 9.61 -10.92 -4.16
N HIS A 70 8.68 -11.79 -4.63
CA HIS A 70 8.90 -12.58 -5.84
C HIS A 70 7.75 -12.53 -6.85
N PHE A 71 7.00 -11.43 -6.87
CA PHE A 71 5.88 -11.27 -7.82
C PHE A 71 6.33 -11.38 -9.28
N ARG A 72 7.55 -10.94 -9.62
CA ARG A 72 8.10 -11.04 -10.99
C ARG A 72 8.27 -12.46 -11.48
N GLU A 73 8.53 -13.41 -10.59
CA GLU A 73 8.67 -14.82 -10.93
C GLU A 73 7.31 -15.50 -11.09
N LEU A 74 6.26 -14.89 -10.57
CA LEU A 74 4.93 -15.48 -10.55
C LEU A 74 4.01 -14.93 -11.63
N MET A 75 4.14 -13.64 -12.00
CA MET A 75 3.19 -12.98 -12.91
C MET A 75 3.83 -11.90 -13.78
N PRO A 76 3.18 -11.52 -14.92
CA PRO A 76 3.63 -10.43 -15.77
C PRO A 76 3.65 -9.10 -15.03
N THR A 77 4.61 -8.26 -15.41
CA THR A 77 4.82 -6.94 -14.82
C THR A 77 5.16 -5.90 -15.89
N THR A 78 4.92 -4.63 -15.57
CA THR A 78 5.41 -3.49 -16.34
C THR A 78 6.38 -2.66 -15.51
N VAL A 79 7.43 -2.15 -16.14
CA VAL A 79 8.55 -1.47 -15.47
C VAL A 79 8.19 -0.02 -15.19
N VAL A 80 8.61 0.46 -14.01
CA VAL A 80 8.74 1.88 -13.67
C VAL A 80 10.21 2.23 -13.71
N ARG A 81 10.64 2.94 -14.75
CA ARG A 81 12.05 3.22 -14.99
C ARG A 81 12.58 4.30 -14.06
N ASN A 82 13.73 4.07 -13.48
CA ASN A 82 14.51 5.10 -12.78
C ASN A 82 15.20 6.04 -13.79
N GLY A 83 15.67 7.17 -13.29
CA GLY A 83 16.37 8.17 -14.13
C GLY A 83 17.79 7.75 -14.49
N SER A 84 18.36 8.45 -15.46
CA SER A 84 19.77 8.30 -15.87
C SER A 84 20.72 9.24 -15.10
N GLU A 85 20.23 10.11 -14.25
CA GLU A 85 20.99 11.16 -13.56
C GLU A 85 21.78 10.64 -12.34
N GLY A 86 21.71 9.33 -12.07
CA GLY A 86 22.36 8.69 -10.93
C GLY A 86 21.43 8.53 -9.72
N VAL A 87 21.95 7.87 -8.69
CA VAL A 87 21.23 7.59 -7.45
C VAL A 87 21.37 8.80 -6.51
N SER A 88 20.25 9.26 -5.95
CA SER A 88 20.27 10.22 -4.85
C SER A 88 20.60 9.51 -3.54
N GLU A 89 21.74 9.84 -2.97
CA GLU A 89 22.16 9.29 -1.69
C GLU A 89 21.19 9.71 -0.58
N LEU A 90 20.84 8.76 0.30
CA LEU A 90 20.21 9.04 1.58
C LEU A 90 21.32 9.02 2.64
N PRO A 91 21.71 10.18 3.20
CA PRO A 91 22.75 10.23 4.22
C PRO A 91 22.37 9.35 5.42
N VAL A 92 23.36 8.63 5.97
CA VAL A 92 23.14 7.70 7.09
C VAL A 92 23.70 8.31 8.37
N ASP A 93 22.91 8.24 9.45
CA ASP A 93 23.25 8.71 10.79
C ASP A 93 22.52 7.85 11.83
N MET A 94 22.94 6.59 11.93
CA MET A 94 22.22 5.55 12.69
C MET A 94 22.17 5.86 14.17
N ASP A 95 20.95 5.82 14.73
CA ASP A 95 20.68 5.96 16.16
C ASP A 95 20.27 4.60 16.76
N ALA A 96 21.22 3.94 17.44
CA ALA A 96 20.98 2.67 18.10
C ALA A 96 19.97 2.77 19.26
N GLY A 97 19.67 3.98 19.75
CA GLY A 97 18.69 4.21 20.82
C GLY A 97 17.26 3.91 20.37
N ILE A 98 16.98 4.00 19.07
CA ILE A 98 15.64 3.73 18.53
C ILE A 98 15.17 2.31 18.86
N GLU A 99 16.04 1.30 18.83
CA GLU A 99 15.66 -0.08 19.18
C GLU A 99 15.08 -0.23 20.59
N GLY A 100 15.55 0.60 21.50
CA GLY A 100 15.12 0.60 22.91
C GLY A 100 13.95 1.54 23.22
N VAL A 101 13.39 2.23 22.23
CA VAL A 101 12.22 3.12 22.44
C VAL A 101 11.03 2.28 22.91
N GLU A 102 10.58 2.55 24.13
CA GLU A 102 9.44 1.85 24.74
C GLU A 102 8.12 2.57 24.42
N PHE A 103 7.08 1.79 24.24
CA PHE A 103 5.71 2.28 24.08
C PHE A 103 4.70 1.26 24.62
N LEU A 104 3.52 1.74 24.97
CA LEU A 104 2.39 0.91 25.36
C LEU A 104 1.51 0.64 24.13
N PRO A 105 1.36 -0.62 23.67
CA PRO A 105 0.42 -0.96 22.61
C PRO A 105 -1.02 -0.55 22.96
N LEU A 106 -1.84 -0.21 21.97
CA LEU A 106 -3.26 0.10 22.17
C LEU A 106 -3.96 -1.09 22.82
N GLY A 107 -4.61 -0.87 23.94
CA GLY A 107 -5.24 -1.94 24.74
C GLY A 107 -4.25 -2.83 25.48
N GLY A 108 -2.95 -2.61 25.35
CA GLY A 108 -1.90 -3.35 26.05
C GLY A 108 -1.82 -3.02 27.55
N LYS A 109 -1.20 -3.93 28.32
CA LYS A 109 -1.00 -3.77 29.78
C LYS A 109 0.47 -3.60 30.16
N ALA A 110 1.38 -3.83 29.22
CA ALA A 110 2.82 -3.71 29.40
C ALA A 110 3.44 -3.02 28.20
N SER A 111 4.46 -2.20 28.44
CA SER A 111 5.27 -1.62 27.38
C SER A 111 6.08 -2.70 26.69
N ILE A 112 6.30 -2.48 25.39
CA ILE A 112 7.23 -3.24 24.56
C ILE A 112 8.18 -2.26 23.87
N THR A 113 9.28 -2.76 23.34
CA THR A 113 10.24 -1.92 22.62
C THR A 113 9.94 -1.86 21.13
N TRP A 114 10.53 -0.86 20.43
CA TRP A 114 10.54 -0.80 18.98
C TRP A 114 11.05 -2.11 18.34
N ARG A 115 12.10 -2.70 18.92
CA ARG A 115 12.65 -3.99 18.50
C ARG A 115 11.60 -5.11 18.58
N ASP A 116 10.86 -5.19 19.70
CA ASP A 116 9.82 -6.22 19.88
C ASP A 116 8.67 -6.05 18.89
N ALA A 117 8.32 -4.80 18.55
CA ALA A 117 7.29 -4.49 17.56
C ALA A 117 7.66 -4.96 16.14
N PHE A 118 8.96 -4.99 15.81
CA PHE A 118 9.43 -5.48 14.52
C PHE A 118 8.98 -6.94 14.29
N ASP A 119 9.27 -7.81 15.23
CA ASP A 119 8.93 -9.23 15.15
C ASP A 119 7.41 -9.46 15.31
N ALA A 120 6.77 -8.75 16.24
CA ALA A 120 5.32 -8.84 16.47
C ALA A 120 4.48 -8.50 15.23
N ASN A 121 4.99 -7.64 14.37
CA ASN A 121 4.31 -7.20 13.14
C ASN A 121 4.76 -7.97 11.88
N TYR A 122 5.56 -9.03 12.00
CA TYR A 122 6.14 -9.77 10.86
C TYR A 122 6.78 -8.82 9.84
N THR A 123 7.55 -7.87 10.34
CA THR A 123 8.22 -6.86 9.51
C THR A 123 9.33 -7.53 8.71
N ASP A 124 9.35 -7.31 7.39
CA ASP A 124 10.39 -7.78 6.48
C ASP A 124 11.46 -6.70 6.28
N GLY A 125 11.06 -5.43 6.37
CA GLY A 125 11.99 -4.30 6.36
C GLY A 125 11.38 -3.04 6.93
N ILE A 126 12.17 -2.27 7.67
CA ILE A 126 11.75 -0.97 8.19
C ILE A 126 12.90 0.03 8.12
N LEU A 127 12.58 1.25 7.70
CA LEU A 127 13.52 2.35 7.61
C LEU A 127 12.89 3.60 8.23
N VAL A 128 13.67 4.33 9.03
CA VAL A 128 13.28 5.62 9.59
C VAL A 128 14.20 6.69 9.02
N LEU A 129 13.60 7.69 8.36
CA LEU A 129 14.25 8.95 8.04
C LEU A 129 13.90 9.99 9.09
N HIS A 130 14.90 10.76 9.51
CA HIS A 130 14.73 11.95 10.34
C HIS A 130 15.61 13.05 9.77
N GLN A 131 15.03 14.23 9.51
CA GLN A 131 15.72 15.36 8.87
C GLN A 131 16.47 14.96 7.58
N GLY A 132 15.80 14.13 6.76
CA GLY A 132 16.35 13.61 5.51
C GLY A 132 17.50 12.59 5.64
N ARG A 133 17.82 12.10 6.84
CA ARG A 133 18.88 11.11 7.13
C ARG A 133 18.29 9.79 7.57
N VAL A 134 18.90 8.68 7.15
CA VAL A 134 18.56 7.34 7.65
C VAL A 134 19.08 7.20 9.07
N VAL A 135 18.17 7.17 10.05
CA VAL A 135 18.52 7.00 11.48
C VAL A 135 18.29 5.58 11.98
N TYR A 136 17.50 4.80 11.27
CA TYR A 136 17.27 3.38 11.55
C TYR A 136 16.95 2.63 10.26
N GLU A 137 17.50 1.42 10.11
CA GLU A 137 17.24 0.54 8.99
C GLU A 137 17.48 -0.91 9.40
N ARG A 138 16.50 -1.79 9.13
CA ARG A 138 16.58 -3.23 9.42
C ARG A 138 15.83 -4.02 8.36
N TYR A 139 16.37 -5.18 8.01
CA TYR A 139 15.82 -6.14 7.05
C TYR A 139 15.69 -7.52 7.69
N ASP A 140 14.71 -8.31 7.24
CA ASP A 140 14.43 -9.68 7.62
C ASP A 140 13.58 -10.38 6.54
N GLY A 141 13.22 -11.64 6.78
CA GLY A 141 12.34 -12.41 5.90
C GLY A 141 12.93 -12.63 4.51
N CYS A 142 12.24 -12.16 3.49
CA CYS A 142 12.71 -12.23 2.11
C CYS A 142 13.44 -10.97 1.64
N LEU A 143 13.52 -9.95 2.48
CA LEU A 143 13.94 -8.60 2.09
C LEU A 143 15.41 -8.35 2.45
N ASP A 144 16.13 -7.75 1.51
CA ASP A 144 17.44 -7.12 1.69
C ASP A 144 17.43 -5.70 1.10
N GLU A 145 18.57 -5.02 1.09
CA GLU A 145 18.69 -3.66 0.57
C GLU A 145 18.40 -3.55 -0.94
N HIS A 146 18.41 -4.66 -1.68
CA HIS A 146 18.29 -4.68 -3.14
C HIS A 146 16.98 -5.30 -3.63
N THR A 147 16.30 -6.04 -2.75
CA THR A 147 15.10 -6.79 -3.10
C THR A 147 13.87 -5.87 -3.17
N LEU A 148 13.07 -6.06 -4.22
CA LEU A 148 11.81 -5.35 -4.37
C LEU A 148 10.71 -6.10 -3.63
N HIS A 149 9.92 -5.39 -2.87
CA HIS A 149 8.79 -5.93 -2.12
C HIS A 149 7.47 -5.34 -2.61
N GLY A 150 6.40 -6.12 -2.57
CA GLY A 150 5.07 -5.66 -2.92
C GLY A 150 4.56 -4.60 -1.94
N ALA A 151 4.26 -3.42 -2.45
CA ALA A 151 3.76 -2.30 -1.64
C ALA A 151 2.27 -2.44 -1.29
N MET A 152 1.58 -3.43 -1.85
CA MET A 152 0.15 -3.65 -1.68
C MET A 152 -0.62 -2.33 -1.86
N SER A 153 -1.57 -2.05 -0.98
CA SER A 153 -2.42 -0.85 -1.09
C SER A 153 -1.71 0.49 -0.85
N VAL A 154 -0.44 0.52 -0.46
CA VAL A 154 0.37 1.74 -0.56
C VAL A 154 0.38 2.25 -2.00
N THR A 155 0.27 1.37 -2.99
CA THR A 155 0.09 1.69 -4.42
C THR A 155 -1.04 2.69 -4.66
N LYS A 156 -2.17 2.57 -3.93
CA LYS A 156 -3.30 3.49 -4.05
C LYS A 156 -2.91 4.93 -3.75
N SER A 157 -2.12 5.11 -2.70
CA SER A 157 -1.65 6.44 -2.29
C SER A 157 -0.70 7.05 -3.33
N LEU A 158 0.11 6.22 -4.01
CA LEU A 158 0.94 6.67 -5.12
C LEU A 158 0.08 7.06 -6.34
N THR A 159 -0.93 6.27 -6.65
CA THR A 159 -1.90 6.55 -7.72
C THR A 159 -2.71 7.81 -7.41
N GLY A 160 -3.18 7.96 -6.16
CA GLY A 160 -3.87 9.16 -5.69
C GLY A 160 -3.01 10.41 -5.76
N LEU A 161 -1.73 10.31 -5.35
CA LEU A 161 -0.76 11.42 -5.48
C LEU A 161 -0.62 11.89 -6.93
N LEU A 162 -0.55 10.97 -7.90
CA LEU A 162 -0.53 11.34 -9.34
C LEU A 162 -1.84 12.00 -9.78
N GLY A 163 -2.98 11.54 -9.27
CA GLY A 163 -4.28 12.18 -9.50
C GLY A 163 -4.30 13.61 -8.96
N GLU A 164 -3.84 13.82 -7.71
CA GLU A 164 -3.73 15.14 -7.10
C GLU A 164 -2.75 16.06 -7.85
N VAL A 165 -1.65 15.52 -8.40
CA VAL A 165 -0.74 16.27 -9.27
C VAL A 165 -1.47 16.80 -10.49
N LEU A 166 -2.26 15.96 -11.17
CA LEU A 166 -3.04 16.39 -12.35
C LEU A 166 -4.10 17.42 -11.99
N VAL A 167 -4.74 17.29 -10.82
CA VAL A 167 -5.69 18.27 -10.31
C VAL A 167 -5.00 19.61 -10.02
N ALA A 168 -3.87 19.59 -9.31
CA ALA A 168 -3.11 20.78 -8.99
C ALA A 168 -2.55 21.50 -10.22
N GLU A 169 -2.24 20.76 -11.29
CA GLU A 169 -1.82 21.31 -12.58
C GLU A 169 -3.00 21.77 -13.47
N GLY A 170 -4.24 21.63 -13.02
CA GLY A 170 -5.44 21.96 -13.79
C GLY A 170 -5.68 21.10 -15.03
N LYS A 171 -5.02 19.93 -15.10
CA LYS A 171 -5.18 18.96 -16.19
C LYS A 171 -6.34 18.01 -15.97
N LEU A 172 -6.75 17.83 -14.71
CA LEU A 172 -7.88 17.03 -14.27
C LEU A 172 -8.77 17.88 -13.38
N ASP A 173 -10.04 18.05 -13.75
CA ASP A 173 -10.99 18.76 -12.89
C ASP A 173 -11.55 17.79 -11.84
N ALA A 174 -11.30 18.09 -10.57
CA ALA A 174 -11.79 17.30 -9.44
C ALA A 174 -13.33 17.25 -9.34
N ALA A 175 -14.03 18.25 -9.89
CA ALA A 175 -15.49 18.33 -9.92
C ALA A 175 -16.10 17.67 -11.16
N ALA A 176 -15.31 17.34 -12.18
CA ALA A 176 -15.81 16.68 -13.39
C ALA A 176 -16.36 15.28 -13.07
N LEU A 177 -17.37 14.88 -13.82
CA LEU A 177 -17.90 13.52 -13.74
C LEU A 177 -16.93 12.54 -14.45
N VAL A 178 -16.72 11.39 -13.82
CA VAL A 178 -15.89 10.33 -14.42
C VAL A 178 -16.41 9.90 -15.77
N GLY A 179 -17.74 9.81 -15.96
CA GLY A 179 -18.37 9.44 -17.23
C GLY A 179 -18.13 10.42 -18.38
N ASP A 180 -17.84 11.70 -18.08
CA ASP A 180 -17.49 12.70 -19.09
C ASP A 180 -16.05 12.50 -19.61
N ILE A 181 -15.15 12.02 -18.75
CA ILE A 181 -13.74 11.79 -19.08
C ILE A 181 -13.53 10.36 -19.63
N ILE A 182 -14.25 9.39 -19.08
CA ILE A 182 -14.22 7.98 -19.46
C ILE A 182 -15.65 7.56 -19.86
N PRO A 183 -16.06 7.83 -21.13
CA PRO A 183 -17.42 7.51 -21.59
C PRO A 183 -17.81 6.04 -21.48
N GLU A 184 -16.81 5.13 -21.44
CA GLU A 184 -17.02 3.71 -21.23
C GLU A 184 -17.59 3.39 -19.85
N LEU A 185 -17.40 4.28 -18.87
CA LEU A 185 -17.94 4.17 -17.50
C LEU A 185 -19.27 4.91 -17.32
N ALA A 186 -19.79 5.64 -18.32
CA ALA A 186 -20.98 6.46 -18.19
C ALA A 186 -22.24 5.70 -17.74
N ARG A 187 -22.27 4.37 -17.93
CA ARG A 187 -23.39 3.51 -17.51
C ARG A 187 -23.09 2.66 -16.27
N SER A 188 -21.88 2.74 -15.74
CA SER A 188 -21.49 2.08 -14.49
C SER A 188 -21.79 3.02 -13.31
N ALA A 189 -21.57 2.50 -12.08
CA ALA A 189 -21.69 3.31 -10.86
C ALA A 189 -20.74 4.52 -10.84
N PHE A 190 -19.68 4.50 -11.62
CA PHE A 190 -18.73 5.61 -11.68
C PHE A 190 -19.18 6.74 -12.62
N GLY A 191 -20.21 6.53 -13.45
CA GLY A 191 -20.59 7.48 -14.50
C GLY A 191 -20.99 8.86 -13.97
N ASP A 192 -21.68 8.93 -12.85
CA ASP A 192 -22.12 10.15 -12.16
C ASP A 192 -21.31 10.48 -10.88
N ALA A 193 -20.23 9.74 -10.63
CA ALA A 193 -19.27 10.07 -9.59
C ALA A 193 -18.33 11.18 -10.08
N THR A 194 -17.98 12.12 -9.18
CA THR A 194 -16.92 13.09 -9.47
C THR A 194 -15.53 12.47 -9.29
N VAL A 195 -14.53 13.01 -9.95
CA VAL A 195 -13.12 12.65 -9.75
C VAL A 195 -12.74 12.74 -8.27
N ARG A 196 -13.20 13.77 -7.54
CA ARG A 196 -12.96 13.94 -6.11
C ARG A 196 -13.54 12.79 -5.30
N GLN A 197 -14.78 12.38 -5.57
CA GLN A 197 -15.42 11.26 -4.87
C GLN A 197 -14.68 9.94 -5.07
N VAL A 198 -14.09 9.73 -6.25
CA VAL A 198 -13.25 8.56 -6.52
C VAL A 198 -11.92 8.64 -5.77
N LEU A 199 -11.23 9.79 -5.79
CA LEU A 199 -9.97 10.01 -5.07
C LEU A 199 -10.14 9.85 -3.55
N ASP A 200 -11.27 10.27 -3.01
CA ASP A 200 -11.54 10.22 -1.57
C ASP A 200 -12.33 8.97 -1.15
N MET A 201 -12.56 8.02 -2.10
CA MET A 201 -13.31 6.77 -1.86
C MET A 201 -14.67 6.99 -1.20
N THR A 202 -15.40 8.03 -1.61
CA THR A 202 -16.77 8.31 -1.17
C THR A 202 -17.80 7.90 -2.23
N THR A 203 -17.46 6.95 -3.07
CA THR A 203 -18.32 6.40 -4.10
C THR A 203 -19.29 5.34 -3.53
N ALA A 204 -20.55 5.43 -3.90
CA ALA A 204 -21.61 4.48 -3.52
C ALA A 204 -21.66 3.35 -4.55
N LEU A 205 -21.01 2.23 -4.24
CA LEU A 205 -20.84 1.09 -5.14
C LEU A 205 -21.43 -0.18 -4.52
N ASP A 206 -22.19 -0.93 -5.30
CA ASP A 206 -22.56 -2.31 -5.02
C ASP A 206 -21.31 -3.19 -5.18
N TYR A 207 -20.45 -3.16 -4.18
CA TYR A 207 -19.15 -3.82 -4.16
C TYR A 207 -18.68 -4.03 -2.71
N SER A 208 -18.45 -5.27 -2.35
CA SER A 208 -17.86 -5.68 -1.08
C SER A 208 -16.38 -6.01 -1.24
N GLU A 209 -15.57 -5.52 -0.32
CA GLU A 209 -14.15 -5.90 -0.18
C GLU A 209 -13.92 -6.70 1.11
N ASP A 210 -14.95 -7.46 1.55
CA ASP A 210 -14.81 -8.40 2.65
C ASP A 210 -14.08 -9.66 2.20
N TYR A 211 -12.81 -9.73 2.53
CA TYR A 211 -11.95 -10.87 2.19
C TYR A 211 -12.34 -12.17 2.91
N SER A 212 -13.19 -12.11 3.92
CA SER A 212 -13.69 -13.28 4.64
C SER A 212 -14.94 -13.89 3.99
N ASP A 213 -15.63 -13.12 3.14
CA ASP A 213 -16.79 -13.57 2.39
C ASP A 213 -16.37 -14.11 1.00
N PRO A 214 -16.50 -15.42 0.73
CA PRO A 214 -16.11 -16.01 -0.54
C PRO A 214 -16.97 -15.54 -1.74
N ASP A 215 -18.14 -14.97 -1.48
CA ASP A 215 -19.05 -14.47 -2.49
C ASP A 215 -18.89 -12.95 -2.74
N ALA A 216 -18.01 -12.27 -1.99
CA ALA A 216 -17.75 -10.84 -2.15
C ALA A 216 -17.25 -10.50 -3.56
N GLU A 217 -17.66 -9.33 -4.07
CA GLU A 217 -17.34 -8.85 -5.42
C GLU A 217 -15.83 -8.68 -5.63
N VAL A 218 -15.05 -8.47 -4.58
CA VAL A 218 -13.59 -8.41 -4.64
C VAL A 218 -12.97 -9.63 -5.30
N TRP A 219 -13.57 -10.82 -5.15
CA TRP A 219 -13.06 -12.03 -5.78
C TRP A 219 -13.35 -12.10 -7.27
N THR A 220 -14.50 -11.57 -7.72
CA THR A 220 -14.80 -11.42 -9.14
C THR A 220 -13.88 -10.40 -9.79
N TYR A 221 -13.62 -9.29 -9.11
CA TYR A 221 -12.65 -8.30 -9.52
C TYR A 221 -11.22 -8.87 -9.59
N ALA A 222 -10.79 -9.61 -8.58
CA ALA A 222 -9.48 -10.26 -8.58
C ALA A 222 -9.32 -11.26 -9.75
N ARG A 223 -10.38 -12.01 -10.07
CA ARG A 223 -10.38 -12.89 -11.25
C ARG A 223 -10.27 -12.11 -12.56
N ALA A 224 -10.99 -10.98 -12.68
CA ALA A 224 -10.92 -10.12 -13.87
C ALA A 224 -9.51 -9.53 -14.07
N GLY A 225 -8.84 -9.17 -12.98
CA GLY A 225 -7.45 -8.67 -12.97
C GLY A 225 -6.38 -9.76 -13.10
N SER A 226 -6.76 -11.04 -13.20
CA SER A 226 -5.77 -12.12 -13.37
C SER A 226 -4.98 -11.96 -14.66
N PRO A 227 -3.63 -12.03 -14.61
CA PRO A 227 -2.81 -11.96 -15.82
C PRO A 227 -2.96 -13.18 -16.73
N TYR A 228 -3.44 -14.30 -16.18
CA TYR A 228 -3.64 -15.53 -16.91
C TYR A 228 -5.13 -15.82 -17.08
N LEU A 229 -5.59 -15.81 -18.31
CA LEU A 229 -6.95 -16.22 -18.67
C LEU A 229 -7.03 -17.75 -18.66
N LEU A 230 -7.40 -18.30 -17.52
CA LEU A 230 -7.62 -19.75 -17.40
C LEU A 230 -8.87 -20.16 -18.17
N SER A 231 -8.87 -21.39 -18.70
CA SER A 231 -9.96 -21.90 -19.56
C SER A 231 -11.33 -21.89 -18.88
N GLU A 232 -11.36 -21.90 -17.55
CA GLU A 232 -12.56 -21.85 -16.73
C GLU A 232 -13.12 -20.41 -16.53
N GLN A 233 -12.35 -19.39 -16.89
CA GLN A 233 -12.71 -17.96 -16.79
C GLN A 233 -13.27 -17.39 -18.10
N ARG A 234 -13.92 -18.22 -18.92
CA ARG A 234 -14.42 -17.80 -20.25
C ARG A 234 -15.60 -16.84 -20.23
N GLU A 235 -16.31 -16.76 -19.11
CA GLU A 235 -17.45 -15.88 -18.89
C GLU A 235 -17.10 -14.76 -17.91
N GLY A 236 -17.62 -13.54 -18.18
CA GLY A 236 -17.42 -12.37 -17.32
C GLY A 236 -16.26 -11.46 -17.73
N PRO A 237 -15.95 -10.42 -16.91
CA PRO A 237 -14.88 -9.47 -17.14
C PRO A 237 -13.51 -10.14 -17.17
N ARG A 238 -12.62 -9.63 -18.05
CA ARG A 238 -11.28 -10.22 -18.28
C ARG A 238 -10.13 -9.24 -18.10
N SER A 239 -10.45 -8.04 -17.66
CA SER A 239 -9.49 -6.98 -17.31
C SER A 239 -10.07 -6.12 -16.22
N TYR A 240 -9.22 -5.30 -15.57
CA TYR A 240 -9.71 -4.28 -14.64
C TYR A 240 -10.73 -3.36 -15.31
N PHE A 241 -10.44 -2.89 -16.52
CA PHE A 241 -11.36 -2.02 -17.27
C PHE A 241 -12.70 -2.68 -17.58
N ASP A 242 -12.71 -3.97 -17.93
CA ASP A 242 -13.96 -4.68 -18.15
C ASP A 242 -14.79 -4.80 -16.90
N TYR A 243 -14.14 -5.06 -15.74
CA TYR A 243 -14.83 -5.16 -14.46
C TYR A 243 -15.47 -3.82 -14.08
N LEU A 244 -14.74 -2.71 -14.16
CA LEU A 244 -15.24 -1.38 -13.79
C LEU A 244 -16.53 -0.99 -14.53
N LYS A 245 -16.71 -1.46 -15.76
CA LYS A 245 -17.93 -1.22 -16.55
C LYS A 245 -19.17 -1.97 -16.01
N THR A 246 -18.97 -2.99 -15.19
CA THR A 246 -20.05 -3.82 -14.66
C THR A 246 -20.55 -3.38 -13.28
N VAL A 247 -19.82 -2.51 -12.59
CA VAL A 247 -20.11 -2.08 -11.22
C VAL A 247 -21.39 -1.26 -11.19
N ARG A 248 -22.29 -1.63 -10.27
CA ARG A 248 -23.57 -0.94 -10.07
C ARG A 248 -23.51 0.02 -8.90
N LYS A 249 -24.37 1.04 -8.94
CA LYS A 249 -24.49 2.02 -7.87
C LYS A 249 -25.39 1.47 -6.75
N ASP A 250 -24.96 1.73 -5.49
CA ASP A 250 -25.74 1.46 -4.29
C ASP A 250 -25.64 2.67 -3.35
N GLY A 251 -26.69 3.50 -3.30
CA GLY A 251 -26.73 4.75 -2.52
C GLY A 251 -26.29 5.98 -3.31
N GLU A 252 -25.92 7.04 -2.58
CA GLU A 252 -25.49 8.33 -3.14
C GLU A 252 -24.01 8.58 -2.90
N HIS A 253 -23.30 9.05 -3.95
CA HIS A 253 -21.89 9.39 -3.83
C HIS A 253 -21.67 10.56 -2.87
N GLY A 254 -20.60 10.51 -2.08
CA GLY A 254 -20.23 11.56 -1.12
C GLY A 254 -20.81 11.38 0.29
N GLU A 255 -21.76 10.47 0.50
CA GLU A 255 -22.42 10.31 1.80
C GLU A 255 -21.60 9.55 2.83
N ALA A 256 -20.78 8.58 2.40
CA ALA A 256 -19.95 7.77 3.28
C ALA A 256 -18.62 7.43 2.62
N PHE A 257 -17.56 7.31 3.43
CA PHE A 257 -16.32 6.67 3.03
C PHE A 257 -16.51 5.15 2.99
N GLY A 258 -16.00 4.53 1.94
CA GLY A 258 -15.93 3.08 1.82
C GLY A 258 -14.66 2.68 1.09
N TYR A 259 -13.75 1.99 1.81
CA TYR A 259 -12.51 1.54 1.21
C TYR A 259 -12.78 0.47 0.16
N LYS A 260 -12.62 0.82 -1.10
CA LYS A 260 -12.94 -0.03 -2.26
C LYS A 260 -11.83 0.10 -3.30
N THR A 261 -11.04 -0.96 -3.47
CA THR A 261 -9.84 -0.98 -4.34
C THR A 261 -10.10 -0.51 -5.75
N ILE A 262 -11.26 -0.84 -6.31
CA ILE A 262 -11.65 -0.49 -7.67
C ILE A 262 -11.65 1.01 -7.98
N ASN A 263 -11.80 1.88 -6.97
CA ASN A 263 -11.63 3.33 -7.15
C ASN A 263 -10.23 3.69 -7.66
N SER A 264 -9.21 2.96 -7.23
CA SER A 264 -7.83 3.22 -7.63
C SER A 264 -7.58 2.94 -9.11
N ASP A 265 -8.23 1.90 -9.65
CA ASP A 265 -8.11 1.59 -11.08
C ASP A 265 -8.88 2.61 -11.93
N VAL A 266 -9.99 3.18 -11.41
CA VAL A 266 -10.63 4.33 -12.06
C VAL A 266 -9.69 5.53 -12.08
N VAL A 267 -8.97 5.84 -10.99
CA VAL A 267 -7.95 6.90 -10.99
C VAL A 267 -6.82 6.57 -11.96
N GLY A 268 -6.35 5.32 -12.01
CA GLY A 268 -5.37 4.86 -13.00
C GLY A 268 -5.85 5.08 -14.43
N TRP A 269 -7.14 4.83 -14.71
CA TRP A 269 -7.75 5.07 -16.03
C TRP A 269 -7.91 6.56 -16.32
N LEU A 270 -8.31 7.38 -15.33
CA LEU A 270 -8.35 8.84 -15.44
C LEU A 270 -6.97 9.42 -15.77
N ILE A 271 -5.91 8.94 -15.09
CA ILE A 271 -4.52 9.32 -15.39
C ILE A 271 -4.18 8.98 -16.84
N ALA A 272 -4.42 7.75 -17.26
CA ALA A 272 -4.10 7.31 -18.61
C ALA A 272 -4.88 8.10 -19.69
N ARG A 273 -6.14 8.42 -19.42
CA ARG A 273 -7.00 9.20 -20.33
C ARG A 273 -6.54 10.66 -20.45
N THR A 274 -6.09 11.24 -19.33
CA THR A 274 -5.64 12.64 -19.27
C THR A 274 -4.23 12.82 -19.85
N THR A 275 -3.34 11.84 -19.63
CA THR A 275 -1.91 11.96 -20.01
C THR A 275 -1.55 11.26 -21.32
N GLY A 276 -2.36 10.29 -21.76
CA GLY A 276 -2.07 9.44 -22.91
C GLY A 276 -1.10 8.30 -22.66
N VAL A 277 -0.63 8.11 -21.40
CA VAL A 277 0.30 7.04 -21.01
C VAL A 277 -0.22 6.25 -19.80
N SER A 278 0.31 5.05 -19.57
CA SER A 278 -0.10 4.25 -18.41
C SER A 278 0.25 4.91 -17.08
N VAL A 279 -0.40 4.51 -15.98
CA VAL A 279 -0.04 4.98 -14.63
C VAL A 279 1.42 4.66 -14.29
N ALA A 280 1.96 3.53 -14.75
CA ALA A 280 3.34 3.14 -14.54
C ALA A 280 4.33 4.08 -15.29
N ASP A 281 4.05 4.38 -16.55
CA ASP A 281 4.86 5.31 -17.33
C ASP A 281 4.78 6.73 -16.78
N TYR A 282 3.58 7.18 -16.40
CA TYR A 282 3.40 8.51 -15.83
C TYR A 282 4.10 8.65 -14.47
N PHE A 283 4.04 7.61 -13.62
CA PHE A 283 4.78 7.59 -12.36
C PHE A 283 6.30 7.62 -12.57
N SER A 284 6.79 6.83 -13.54
CA SER A 284 8.19 6.86 -13.96
C SER A 284 8.62 8.28 -14.37
N GLU A 285 7.88 8.90 -15.30
CA GLU A 285 8.22 10.21 -15.86
C GLU A 285 8.13 11.35 -14.84
N ARG A 286 7.09 11.33 -13.99
CA ARG A 286 6.79 12.45 -13.08
C ARG A 286 7.55 12.41 -11.78
N ILE A 287 7.86 11.21 -11.25
CA ILE A 287 8.41 11.06 -9.91
C ILE A 287 9.66 10.17 -9.94
N TRP A 288 9.51 8.90 -10.32
CA TRP A 288 10.54 7.88 -10.08
C TRP A 288 11.88 8.21 -10.73
N SER A 289 11.87 8.68 -11.96
CA SER A 289 13.08 9.08 -12.69
C SER A 289 13.76 10.34 -12.13
N LYS A 290 13.09 11.10 -11.27
CA LYS A 290 13.57 12.41 -10.79
C LYS A 290 14.05 12.39 -9.35
N ILE A 291 13.66 11.37 -8.58
CA ILE A 291 14.07 11.25 -7.17
C ILE A 291 15.38 10.48 -6.99
N GLY A 292 16.05 10.10 -8.08
CA GLY A 292 17.29 9.33 -8.02
C GLY A 292 17.10 7.96 -7.36
N ALA A 293 16.02 7.25 -7.73
CA ALA A 293 15.75 5.91 -7.24
C ALA A 293 16.89 4.95 -7.58
N GLU A 294 17.25 4.07 -6.64
CA GLU A 294 18.35 3.11 -6.82
C GLU A 294 18.03 2.02 -7.83
N ARG A 295 16.74 1.63 -7.87
CA ARG A 295 16.27 0.52 -8.69
C ARG A 295 15.07 0.94 -9.55
N GLU A 296 14.90 0.21 -10.64
CA GLU A 296 13.62 0.20 -11.33
C GLU A 296 12.57 -0.46 -10.42
N ALA A 297 11.39 0.15 -10.34
CA ALA A 297 10.22 -0.46 -9.73
C ALA A 297 9.38 -1.16 -10.80
N PHE A 298 8.28 -1.81 -10.41
CA PHE A 298 7.34 -2.38 -11.36
C PHE A 298 5.91 -2.41 -10.80
N TYR A 299 4.96 -2.53 -11.71
CA TYR A 299 3.57 -2.91 -11.39
C TYR A 299 3.29 -4.31 -11.92
N THR A 300 2.53 -5.11 -11.17
CA THR A 300 1.84 -6.27 -11.74
C THR A 300 0.76 -5.79 -12.72
N VAL A 301 0.46 -6.60 -13.73
CA VAL A 301 -0.50 -6.23 -14.78
C VAL A 301 -1.56 -7.31 -14.96
N ASP A 302 -2.73 -6.93 -15.47
CA ASP A 302 -3.78 -7.86 -15.90
C ASP A 302 -3.45 -8.50 -17.26
N SER A 303 -4.39 -9.29 -17.79
CA SER A 303 -4.22 -10.06 -19.03
C SER A 303 -4.04 -9.21 -20.29
N ILE A 304 -4.34 -7.92 -20.24
CA ILE A 304 -4.15 -6.97 -21.35
C ILE A 304 -3.03 -5.96 -21.08
N GLY A 305 -2.27 -6.15 -20.00
CA GLY A 305 -1.14 -5.31 -19.65
C GLY A 305 -1.49 -4.05 -18.86
N THR A 306 -2.72 -3.94 -18.30
CA THR A 306 -3.11 -2.81 -17.47
C THR A 306 -2.41 -2.90 -16.11
N PRO A 307 -1.64 -1.87 -15.69
CA PRO A 307 -1.03 -1.85 -14.36
C PRO A 307 -2.10 -1.88 -13.27
N PHE A 308 -1.91 -2.72 -12.25
CA PHE A 308 -2.80 -2.78 -11.09
C PHE A 308 -2.59 -1.55 -10.20
N ALA A 309 -3.36 -0.49 -10.45
CA ALA A 309 -3.24 0.81 -9.78
C ALA A 309 -3.68 0.76 -8.30
N GLY A 310 -4.33 -0.31 -7.87
CA GLY A 310 -4.80 -0.52 -6.50
C GLY A 310 -3.85 -1.30 -5.59
N GLY A 311 -2.81 -2.00 -6.14
CA GLY A 311 -1.99 -2.87 -5.30
C GLY A 311 -0.74 -3.46 -5.96
N GLY A 312 -0.48 -3.12 -7.23
CA GLY A 312 0.52 -3.81 -8.04
C GLY A 312 1.95 -3.26 -7.94
N PHE A 313 2.19 -2.17 -7.23
CA PHE A 313 3.52 -1.55 -7.16
C PHE A 313 4.49 -2.33 -6.28
N ASN A 314 5.73 -2.46 -6.74
CA ASN A 314 6.82 -3.13 -6.04
C ASN A 314 8.10 -2.29 -6.15
N ALA A 315 8.78 -2.08 -5.02
CA ALA A 315 9.98 -1.27 -4.94
C ALA A 315 10.89 -1.70 -3.78
N THR A 316 12.11 -1.17 -3.72
CA THR A 316 12.99 -1.34 -2.57
C THR A 316 12.55 -0.47 -1.39
N LEU A 317 12.97 -0.84 -0.18
CA LEU A 317 12.64 -0.10 1.04
C LEU A 317 13.16 1.35 0.98
N ARG A 318 14.41 1.55 0.54
CA ARG A 318 15.04 2.87 0.42
C ARG A 318 14.37 3.75 -0.64
N ASP A 319 13.93 3.16 -1.74
CA ASP A 319 13.25 3.93 -2.78
C ASP A 319 11.85 4.38 -2.34
N MET A 320 11.16 3.56 -1.54
CA MET A 320 9.91 3.98 -0.89
C MET A 320 10.15 5.10 0.13
N ALA A 321 11.30 5.09 0.82
CA ALA A 321 11.67 6.18 1.71
C ALA A 321 11.92 7.50 0.96
N ARG A 322 12.46 7.44 -0.26
CA ARG A 322 12.58 8.63 -1.15
C ARG A 322 11.22 9.21 -1.51
N ILE A 323 10.22 8.36 -1.77
CA ILE A 323 8.83 8.82 -1.98
C ILE A 323 8.29 9.51 -0.72
N GLY A 324 8.46 8.89 0.45
CA GLY A 324 8.04 9.48 1.72
C GLY A 324 8.69 10.85 1.95
N LEU A 325 9.99 10.97 1.68
CA LEU A 325 10.75 12.21 1.81
C LEU A 325 10.29 13.28 0.80
N LEU A 326 10.01 12.90 -0.45
CA LEU A 326 9.43 13.81 -1.45
C LEU A 326 8.10 14.39 -0.95
N VAL A 327 7.23 13.55 -0.39
CA VAL A 327 5.92 14.00 0.12
C VAL A 327 6.07 14.83 1.39
N LEU A 328 6.96 14.44 2.33
CA LEU A 328 7.28 15.24 3.52
C LEU A 328 7.76 16.65 3.13
N ASN A 329 8.59 16.75 2.11
CA ASN A 329 9.14 18.00 1.57
C ASN A 329 8.19 18.75 0.62
N GLU A 330 6.88 18.47 0.69
CA GLU A 330 5.86 19.14 -0.11
C GLU A 330 6.14 19.09 -1.63
N GLY A 331 6.67 17.95 -2.08
CA GLY A 331 6.96 17.69 -3.49
C GLY A 331 8.30 18.26 -3.99
N LYS A 332 9.17 18.75 -3.11
CA LYS A 332 10.52 19.20 -3.45
C LYS A 332 11.52 18.05 -3.32
N TRP A 333 12.44 17.96 -4.29
CA TRP A 333 13.56 17.03 -4.29
C TRP A 333 14.82 17.76 -4.75
N ALA A 334 15.93 17.65 -4.00
CA ALA A 334 17.20 18.31 -4.30
C ALA A 334 17.07 19.83 -4.62
N GLY A 335 16.11 20.50 -3.98
CA GLY A 335 15.83 21.92 -4.17
C GLY A 335 14.87 22.25 -5.32
N GLU A 336 14.48 21.29 -6.14
CA GLU A 336 13.55 21.45 -7.26
C GLU A 336 12.12 21.01 -6.88
N GLN A 337 11.11 21.70 -7.39
CA GLN A 337 9.71 21.31 -7.23
C GLN A 337 9.37 20.22 -8.27
N ILE A 338 9.41 18.95 -7.86
CA ILE A 338 9.11 17.80 -8.74
C ILE A 338 7.61 17.67 -8.99
N ILE A 339 6.82 17.78 -7.93
CA ILE A 339 5.35 17.80 -7.99
C ILE A 339 4.81 19.05 -7.29
N PRO A 340 3.65 19.58 -7.72
CA PRO A 340 3.09 20.79 -7.10
C PRO A 340 2.87 20.62 -5.60
N ALA A 341 3.31 21.58 -4.78
CA ALA A 341 3.06 21.58 -3.33
C ALA A 341 1.56 21.50 -3.01
N GLN A 342 0.73 22.07 -3.89
CA GLN A 342 -0.73 22.02 -3.76
C GLN A 342 -1.28 20.57 -3.77
N ALA A 343 -0.65 19.65 -4.50
CA ALA A 343 -1.06 18.24 -4.53
C ALA A 343 -0.86 17.58 -3.14
N VAL A 344 0.28 17.82 -2.49
CA VAL A 344 0.55 17.34 -1.14
C VAL A 344 -0.35 18.04 -0.11
N ALA A 345 -0.55 19.35 -0.26
CA ALA A 345 -1.43 20.13 0.62
C ALA A 345 -2.88 19.63 0.56
N SER A 346 -3.39 19.29 -0.64
CA SER A 346 -4.72 18.70 -0.82
C SER A 346 -4.87 17.40 0.00
N ILE A 347 -3.86 16.52 -0.05
CA ILE A 347 -3.84 15.29 0.73
C ILE A 347 -3.83 15.60 2.24
N ARG A 348 -2.90 16.44 2.71
CA ARG A 348 -2.71 16.74 4.14
C ARG A 348 -3.90 17.44 4.79
N ASN A 349 -4.65 18.23 4.02
CA ASN A 349 -5.88 18.88 4.51
C ASN A 349 -6.94 17.84 4.92
N GLY A 350 -6.86 16.65 4.33
CA GLY A 350 -7.78 15.55 4.61
C GLY A 350 -9.16 15.72 4.02
N GLY A 351 -9.97 14.68 4.15
CA GLY A 351 -11.38 14.66 3.79
C GLY A 351 -12.30 14.96 4.98
N ASP A 352 -13.59 14.81 4.75
CA ASP A 352 -14.60 14.98 5.80
C ASP A 352 -14.53 13.83 6.83
N ARG A 353 -14.19 14.17 8.07
CA ARG A 353 -14.07 13.23 9.19
C ARG A 353 -15.40 12.56 9.55
N ALA A 354 -16.52 13.27 9.39
CA ALA A 354 -17.84 12.69 9.67
C ALA A 354 -18.25 11.67 8.60
N VAL A 355 -17.85 11.90 7.35
CA VAL A 355 -18.03 10.94 6.24
C VAL A 355 -17.16 9.71 6.49
N PHE A 356 -15.90 9.90 6.91
CA PHE A 356 -14.98 8.80 7.22
C PHE A 356 -15.46 7.94 8.41
N ALA A 357 -15.97 8.56 9.47
CA ALA A 357 -16.42 7.88 10.67
C ALA A 357 -17.55 6.84 10.40
N LYS A 358 -18.31 7.01 9.31
CA LYS A 358 -19.37 6.05 8.92
C LYS A 358 -18.82 4.67 8.53
N ALA A 359 -17.53 4.57 8.21
CA ALA A 359 -16.88 3.27 7.92
C ALA A 359 -16.62 2.42 9.16
N GLY A 360 -16.71 2.97 10.38
CA GLY A 360 -16.63 2.21 11.63
C GLY A 360 -15.22 1.73 12.00
N TYR A 361 -14.15 2.41 11.56
CA TYR A 361 -12.77 2.08 11.95
C TYR A 361 -12.46 2.55 13.37
N GLU A 362 -12.77 1.71 14.38
CA GLU A 362 -12.64 2.05 15.81
C GLU A 362 -11.23 2.51 16.22
N LEU A 363 -10.18 1.88 15.66
CA LEU A 363 -8.78 2.25 15.96
C LEU A 363 -8.33 3.55 15.28
N LEU A 364 -9.12 4.07 14.34
CA LEU A 364 -8.83 5.28 13.55
C LEU A 364 -9.88 6.37 13.81
N ASP A 365 -10.40 6.43 15.03
CA ASP A 365 -11.36 7.48 15.40
C ASP A 365 -10.74 8.87 15.18
N GLY A 366 -11.53 9.77 14.60
CA GLY A 366 -11.09 11.13 14.27
C GLY A 366 -10.24 11.27 13.01
N TRP A 367 -9.88 10.20 12.32
CA TRP A 367 -9.16 10.25 11.06
C TRP A 367 -10.04 10.70 9.89
N SER A 368 -9.42 10.93 8.75
CA SER A 368 -10.07 11.11 7.45
C SER A 368 -9.28 10.44 6.32
N TYR A 369 -9.84 10.50 5.11
CA TYR A 369 -9.21 9.96 3.92
C TYR A 369 -9.34 10.96 2.77
N SER A 370 -8.25 11.25 2.07
CA SER A 370 -8.25 12.15 0.92
C SER A 370 -7.12 11.81 -0.04
N GLY A 371 -7.38 11.89 -1.35
CA GLY A 371 -6.38 11.61 -2.37
C GLY A 371 -5.75 10.22 -2.21
N MET A 372 -6.49 9.26 -1.70
CA MET A 372 -6.06 7.89 -1.38
C MET A 372 -5.00 7.79 -0.26
N TRP A 373 -4.93 8.77 0.62
CA TRP A 373 -4.11 8.78 1.83
C TRP A 373 -4.96 8.79 3.09
N TRP A 374 -4.40 8.26 4.19
CA TRP A 374 -5.00 8.20 5.53
C TRP A 374 -4.43 9.34 6.38
N ILE A 375 -5.27 10.22 6.91
CA ILE A 375 -4.87 11.40 7.66
C ILE A 375 -5.30 11.27 9.11
N SER A 376 -4.35 11.28 10.05
CA SER A 376 -4.62 11.04 11.48
C SER A 376 -5.30 12.21 12.17
N HIS A 377 -5.04 13.43 11.71
CA HIS A 377 -5.44 14.68 12.38
C HIS A 377 -4.95 14.81 13.82
N ASP A 378 -3.86 14.11 14.16
CA ASP A 378 -3.19 14.26 15.45
C ASP A 378 -2.42 15.59 15.54
N ASP A 379 -1.85 15.87 16.70
CA ASP A 379 -1.07 17.10 16.97
C ASP A 379 0.27 17.16 16.21
N HIS A 380 0.72 16.04 15.61
CA HIS A 380 1.87 16.00 14.71
C HIS A 380 1.49 16.27 13.24
N GLY A 381 0.19 16.21 12.91
CA GLY A 381 -0.29 16.29 11.53
C GLY A 381 0.17 15.11 10.70
N ALA A 382 0.29 13.95 11.32
CA ALA A 382 0.76 12.73 10.66
C ALA A 382 -0.26 12.20 9.66
N PHE A 383 0.24 11.59 8.60
CA PHE A 383 -0.58 10.94 7.59
C PHE A 383 0.17 9.75 6.96
N ALA A 384 -0.55 8.84 6.32
CA ALA A 384 0.05 7.59 5.87
C ALA A 384 -0.53 7.05 4.56
N ALA A 385 0.34 6.37 3.81
CA ALA A 385 -0.05 5.35 2.85
C ALA A 385 -0.04 4.00 3.57
N ARG A 386 -1.09 3.16 3.37
CA ARG A 386 -1.25 1.91 4.12
C ARG A 386 -1.65 0.78 3.18
N GLY A 387 -1.10 -0.42 3.43
CA GLY A 387 -1.39 -1.62 2.66
C GLY A 387 -1.61 -2.84 3.54
N VAL A 388 -2.36 -3.82 3.02
CA VAL A 388 -2.59 -5.09 3.71
C VAL A 388 -1.28 -5.76 4.10
N HIS A 389 -1.32 -6.62 5.12
CA HIS A 389 -0.18 -7.30 5.70
C HIS A 389 0.87 -6.39 6.34
N GLY A 390 0.58 -5.09 6.52
CA GLY A 390 1.40 -4.16 7.28
C GLY A 390 2.31 -3.24 6.47
N GLN A 391 2.09 -3.07 5.15
CA GLN A 391 2.83 -2.09 4.35
C GLN A 391 2.49 -0.67 4.79
N THR A 392 3.49 0.19 4.94
CA THR A 392 3.25 1.57 5.39
C THR A 392 4.32 2.53 4.88
N ILE A 393 3.88 3.73 4.45
CA ILE A 393 4.67 4.96 4.49
C ILE A 393 3.98 5.85 5.50
N TRP A 394 4.63 6.11 6.63
CA TRP A 394 4.17 7.03 7.67
C TRP A 394 4.96 8.32 7.58
N ILE A 395 4.27 9.45 7.50
CA ILE A 395 4.89 10.77 7.39
C ILE A 395 4.45 11.60 8.60
N ASP A 396 5.42 12.08 9.37
CA ASP A 396 5.22 12.89 10.56
C ASP A 396 5.91 14.25 10.37
N PRO A 397 5.17 15.29 9.94
CA PRO A 397 5.76 16.61 9.68
C PRO A 397 6.28 17.30 10.93
N ALA A 398 5.69 17.05 12.10
CA ALA A 398 6.13 17.70 13.34
C ALA A 398 7.45 17.15 13.88
N ALA A 399 7.81 15.93 13.47
CA ALA A 399 9.08 15.29 13.81
C ALA A 399 10.07 15.29 12.63
N ASP A 400 9.75 15.92 11.50
CA ASP A 400 10.54 15.82 10.26
C ASP A 400 10.95 14.36 9.97
N MET A 401 9.96 13.45 10.06
CA MET A 401 10.20 12.00 10.06
C MET A 401 9.38 11.29 9.00
N VAL A 402 10.01 10.28 8.37
CA VAL A 402 9.34 9.28 7.54
C VAL A 402 9.68 7.90 8.06
N ILE A 403 8.67 7.04 8.22
CA ILE A 403 8.85 5.61 8.45
C ILE A 403 8.32 4.86 7.24
N VAL A 404 9.13 3.98 6.67
CA VAL A 404 8.69 3.01 5.67
C VAL A 404 8.79 1.62 6.26
N ARG A 405 7.73 0.84 6.16
CA ARG A 405 7.70 -0.56 6.55
C ARG A 405 7.14 -1.43 5.44
N PHE A 406 7.86 -2.50 5.15
CA PHE A 406 7.38 -3.67 4.46
C PHE A 406 7.20 -4.81 5.45
N ALA A 407 6.13 -5.57 5.33
CA ALA A 407 5.78 -6.65 6.24
C ALA A 407 4.95 -7.73 5.54
N SER A 408 4.90 -8.90 6.14
CA SER A 408 4.13 -10.04 5.67
C SER A 408 3.32 -10.68 6.80
N ASN A 409 2.58 -9.83 7.55
CA ASN A 409 1.74 -10.27 8.66
C ASN A 409 0.72 -11.34 8.20
N PRO A 410 0.49 -12.41 8.96
CA PRO A 410 -0.50 -13.44 8.63
C PRO A 410 -1.90 -12.89 8.36
N VAL A 411 -2.29 -11.83 9.06
CA VAL A 411 -3.60 -11.18 8.92
C VAL A 411 -3.48 -10.00 7.95
N ALA A 412 -4.31 -9.99 6.90
CA ALA A 412 -4.29 -8.95 5.89
C ALA A 412 -4.68 -7.57 6.43
N GLY A 413 -5.70 -7.51 7.27
CA GLY A 413 -6.24 -6.24 7.80
C GLY A 413 -5.30 -5.54 8.77
N ASN A 414 -5.09 -4.24 8.55
CA ASN A 414 -4.17 -3.44 9.39
C ASN A 414 -4.62 -3.31 10.85
N ALA A 415 -5.89 -3.54 11.16
CA ALA A 415 -6.38 -3.59 12.54
C ALA A 415 -5.60 -4.60 13.42
N ALA A 416 -4.99 -5.63 12.82
CA ALA A 416 -4.11 -6.57 13.52
C ALA A 416 -2.75 -5.95 13.90
N ASN A 417 -2.26 -4.97 13.13
CA ASN A 417 -0.97 -4.31 13.33
C ASN A 417 -1.08 -2.95 14.05
N ASP A 418 -2.20 -2.26 13.90
CA ASP A 418 -2.41 -0.90 14.43
C ASP A 418 -2.14 -0.79 15.92
N PRO A 419 -2.53 -1.76 16.78
CA PRO A 419 -2.28 -1.69 18.21
C PRO A 419 -0.79 -1.56 18.58
N THR A 420 0.10 -2.11 17.76
CA THR A 420 1.54 -2.02 17.97
C THR A 420 2.19 -0.96 17.10
N SER A 421 1.76 -0.79 15.87
CA SER A 421 2.41 0.09 14.89
C SER A 421 2.18 1.58 15.17
N LEU A 422 0.92 1.99 15.39
CA LEU A 422 0.59 3.40 15.57
C LEU A 422 1.27 4.01 16.81
N PRO A 423 1.22 3.37 18.01
CA PRO A 423 1.93 3.88 19.16
C PRO A 423 3.45 3.87 18.99
N ALA A 424 4.01 2.85 18.29
CA ALA A 424 5.43 2.76 18.03
C ALA A 424 5.93 3.94 17.18
N TYR A 425 5.20 4.28 16.12
CA TYR A 425 5.57 5.41 15.25
C TYR A 425 5.55 6.73 16.02
N ARG A 426 4.54 6.95 16.84
CA ARG A 426 4.46 8.12 17.71
C ARG A 426 5.60 8.17 18.72
N ALA A 427 5.92 7.05 19.38
CA ALA A 427 6.99 6.99 20.37
C ALA A 427 8.36 7.32 19.77
N VAL A 428 8.66 6.81 18.54
CA VAL A 428 9.89 7.16 17.83
C VAL A 428 9.91 8.63 17.45
N ALA A 429 8.80 9.21 16.98
CA ALA A 429 8.70 10.63 16.68
C ALA A 429 8.99 11.49 17.92
N ASP A 430 8.37 11.17 19.07
CA ASP A 430 8.58 11.88 20.34
C ASP A 430 10.02 11.73 20.84
N TYR A 431 10.63 10.54 20.68
CA TYR A 431 12.03 10.27 21.01
C TYR A 431 12.96 11.17 20.20
N LEU A 432 12.84 11.20 18.86
CA LEU A 432 13.67 12.00 17.97
C LEU A 432 13.54 13.51 18.29
N LYS A 433 12.34 14.02 18.48
CA LYS A 433 12.09 15.42 18.91
C LYS A 433 12.73 15.75 20.27
N SER A 434 12.82 14.78 21.18
CA SER A 434 13.46 14.98 22.48
C SER A 434 14.97 15.14 22.37
N GLN A 435 15.61 14.43 21.45
CA GLN A 435 17.06 14.53 21.18
C GLN A 435 17.43 15.91 20.64
N GLU A 436 16.63 16.49 19.73
CA GLU A 436 16.83 17.85 19.22
C GLU A 436 16.85 18.89 20.34
N ARG A 437 15.83 18.87 21.21
CA ARG A 437 15.76 19.79 22.36
C ARG A 437 16.92 19.65 23.31
N GLY A 438 17.41 18.42 23.51
CA GLY A 438 18.62 18.14 24.30
C GLY A 438 19.90 18.73 23.68
N ALA A 439 20.06 18.62 22.36
CA ALA A 439 21.19 19.16 21.64
C ALA A 439 21.23 20.71 21.66
N GLU A 440 20.09 21.36 21.42
CA GLU A 440 19.96 22.81 21.51
C GLU A 440 20.25 23.36 22.92
N SER A 441 19.81 22.65 23.97
CA SER A 441 20.05 23.05 25.36
C SER A 441 21.50 22.92 25.82
N THR A 442 22.28 22.03 25.17
CA THR A 442 23.69 21.77 25.51
C THR A 442 24.66 22.54 24.63
N GLY A 443 24.20 23.33 23.65
CA GLY A 443 25.04 24.18 22.78
C GLY A 443 26.05 23.39 21.96
N ARG A 444 25.81 22.12 21.66
CA ARG A 444 26.64 21.36 20.71
C ARG A 444 26.24 21.70 19.28
N PRO A 445 27.24 22.08 18.45
CA PRO A 445 27.02 22.37 17.04
C PRO A 445 26.63 21.10 16.26
#